data_ee8b293c3a09c4be1d0086ee99353fa8
#
_entry.id   ee8b293c3a09c4be1d0086ee99353fa8
#
_cell.length_a   1.000
_cell.length_b   1.000
_cell.length_c   1.000
_cell.angle_alpha   90.00
_cell.angle_beta   90.00
_cell.angle_gamma   90.00
#
_symmetry.space_group_name_H-M   'P 1'
#
loop_
_entity.id
_entity.type
_entity.pdbx_description
1 polymer ?
#
loop_
_entity_poly.entity_id
_entity_poly.type
_entity_poly.pdbx_seq_one_letter_code
_entity_poly.pdbx_strand_id
1 'polypeptide(L)'
;VDSDVLTDDVVEVDIRGRRLKAVIPARHMSVGAPPYARPLLYRRPEDEVSQPADRAAKALELLHLAQDNHQWRQRQCINLIPSENPPSRAVQLLSASDPSCRYAEHKKIISFYDKDVFYYQGTKFIDTVEQLLAEQMRQYLGCTQVETRVISGQMSNMATFSALMDWKNRLDRKHTPQRLGYVLNNHIIRGGHLSAQPMGALKDYIAVDPVTERTAVVNFPVCRDDLFRIDVEETKKVIDRYRPELIIFGKSMVLRREPVAEIRRFVTEQNIPTTIMYDMAHVLGLVGDHFQKPFEEGAEIVTGSTHKTFFGPQRGVIGVNYRREDLKWGLWETIQSRAFPGSVSNHHLGTQLGLLMAAYEMNYFKDSYQKAVIDNAKY
;
A
#
# COMPACT_ATOMS: atom_id res chain seq x y z
N VAL A 1 -19.73 28.81 6.73
CA VAL A 1 -20.98 28.54 7.49
C VAL A 1 -21.12 29.64 8.50
N ASP A 2 -22.16 30.47 8.39
CA ASP A 2 -22.43 31.48 9.38
C ASP A 2 -22.60 30.83 10.75
N SER A 3 -22.15 31.54 11.78
CA SER A 3 -22.11 31.09 13.17
C SER A 3 -23.50 30.77 13.77
N ASP A 4 -24.55 30.88 13.00
CA ASP A 4 -25.94 30.79 13.47
C ASP A 4 -26.62 29.44 13.10
N VAL A 5 -25.89 28.51 12.44
CA VAL A 5 -26.42 27.19 12.15
C VAL A 5 -26.11 26.23 13.30
N LEU A 6 -26.91 26.34 14.36
CA LEU A 6 -26.71 25.54 15.60
C LEU A 6 -27.74 24.43 15.82
N THR A 7 -28.61 24.15 14.86
CA THR A 7 -29.63 23.11 15.00
C THR A 7 -29.69 22.24 13.79
N ASP A 8 -30.13 20.98 13.97
CA ASP A 8 -30.27 19.93 12.97
C ASP A 8 -30.80 20.45 11.62
N ASP A 9 -29.89 20.92 10.76
CA ASP A 9 -30.25 21.40 9.44
C ASP A 9 -30.43 20.25 8.47
N VAL A 10 -31.57 20.28 7.81
CA VAL A 10 -31.89 19.36 6.72
C VAL A 10 -31.26 19.91 5.45
N VAL A 11 -30.22 19.24 4.96
CA VAL A 11 -29.58 19.57 3.68
C VAL A 11 -30.11 18.62 2.60
N GLU A 12 -30.61 19.16 1.51
CA GLU A 12 -30.90 18.35 0.33
C GLU A 12 -29.62 18.03 -0.42
N VAL A 13 -29.33 16.74 -0.56
CA VAL A 13 -28.16 16.24 -1.30
C VAL A 13 -28.66 15.51 -2.52
N ASP A 14 -28.25 15.93 -3.70
CA ASP A 14 -28.51 15.19 -4.95
C ASP A 14 -27.44 14.12 -5.15
N ILE A 15 -27.83 12.87 -5.08
CA ILE A 15 -26.97 11.72 -5.38
C ILE A 15 -27.52 11.01 -6.61
N ARG A 16 -26.85 11.19 -7.74
CA ARG A 16 -27.20 10.54 -9.02
C ARG A 16 -28.65 10.81 -9.48
N GLY A 17 -29.08 12.08 -9.40
CA GLY A 17 -30.40 12.48 -9.80
C GLY A 17 -31.52 12.16 -8.79
N ARG A 18 -31.18 11.72 -7.59
CA ARG A 18 -32.11 11.55 -6.47
C ARG A 18 -31.84 12.56 -5.39
N ARG A 19 -32.80 13.42 -5.10
CA ARG A 19 -32.72 14.36 -3.97
C ARG A 19 -32.99 13.61 -2.68
N LEU A 20 -31.97 13.56 -1.83
CA LEU A 20 -32.04 12.97 -0.50
C LEU A 20 -31.92 14.07 0.55
N LYS A 21 -32.70 13.97 1.61
CA LYS A 21 -32.57 14.87 2.76
C LYS A 21 -31.59 14.24 3.75
N ALA A 22 -30.52 14.95 4.04
CA ALA A 22 -29.58 14.57 5.07
C ALA A 22 -29.70 15.52 6.28
N VAL A 23 -29.78 14.98 7.47
CA VAL A 23 -29.77 15.74 8.72
C VAL A 23 -28.32 15.79 9.20
N ILE A 24 -27.78 17.00 9.37
CA ILE A 24 -26.44 17.20 9.94
C ILE A 24 -26.60 17.45 11.44
N PRO A 25 -26.23 16.50 12.30
CA PRO A 25 -26.35 16.69 13.75
C PRO A 25 -25.43 17.81 14.24
N ALA A 26 -25.95 18.79 14.98
CA ALA A 26 -25.21 19.94 15.51
C ALA A 26 -23.94 19.55 16.31
N ARG A 27 -23.91 18.38 16.92
CA ARG A 27 -22.77 17.86 17.71
C ARG A 27 -21.52 17.50 16.88
N HIS A 28 -21.59 17.50 15.55
CA HIS A 28 -20.43 17.26 14.67
C HIS A 28 -19.82 18.55 14.12
N MET A 29 -20.39 19.70 14.45
CA MET A 29 -19.81 20.99 14.11
C MET A 29 -18.93 21.45 15.25
N SER A 30 -17.64 21.06 15.22
CA SER A 30 -16.67 21.60 16.19
C SER A 30 -16.48 23.09 15.94
N VAL A 31 -16.69 23.90 16.97
CA VAL A 31 -16.28 25.30 16.98
C VAL A 31 -14.79 25.35 16.71
N GLY A 32 -14.38 25.87 15.55
CA GLY A 32 -12.97 25.90 15.14
C GLY A 32 -12.61 24.94 14.01
N ALA A 33 -13.57 24.34 13.30
CA ALA A 33 -13.27 23.63 12.07
C ALA A 33 -12.50 24.55 11.10
N PRO A 34 -11.38 24.08 10.53
CA PRO A 34 -10.57 24.91 9.64
C PRO A 34 -11.40 25.39 8.43
N PRO A 35 -11.06 26.56 7.84
CA PRO A 35 -11.82 27.17 6.74
C PRO A 35 -12.08 26.22 5.55
N TYR A 36 -11.19 25.27 5.33
CA TYR A 36 -11.32 24.27 4.26
C TYR A 36 -12.22 23.06 4.64
N ALA A 37 -12.61 22.91 5.92
CA ALA A 37 -13.62 21.94 6.32
C ALA A 37 -15.06 22.42 6.02
N ARG A 38 -15.21 23.64 5.50
CA ARG A 38 -16.46 23.98 4.82
C ARG A 38 -16.70 22.97 3.72
N PRO A 39 -17.85 22.25 3.70
CA PRO A 39 -18.13 21.39 2.58
C PRO A 39 -17.95 22.23 1.33
N LEU A 40 -17.08 21.80 0.44
CA LEU A 40 -17.08 22.27 -0.95
C LEU A 40 -18.48 21.95 -1.44
N LEU A 41 -19.38 22.93 -1.36
CA LEU A 41 -20.69 22.84 -1.96
C LEU A 41 -20.42 22.56 -3.43
N TYR A 42 -20.74 21.35 -3.87
CA TYR A 42 -20.68 20.97 -5.26
C TYR A 42 -21.63 21.89 -6.01
N ARG A 43 -21.12 23.03 -6.45
CA ARG A 43 -21.80 23.87 -7.43
C ARG A 43 -21.75 23.10 -8.74
N ARG A 44 -22.87 22.97 -9.41
CA ARG A 44 -22.89 22.32 -10.71
C ARG A 44 -22.04 23.14 -11.68
N PRO A 45 -21.25 22.49 -12.55
CA PRO A 45 -20.43 23.20 -13.55
C PRO A 45 -21.25 24.15 -14.45
N GLU A 46 -22.54 23.88 -14.62
CA GLU A 46 -23.47 24.67 -15.41
C GLU A 46 -23.90 26.00 -14.74
N ASP A 47 -23.72 26.15 -13.43
CA ASP A 47 -24.16 27.34 -12.71
C ASP A 47 -23.16 28.51 -12.80
N GLU A 48 -22.00 28.33 -13.41
CA GLU A 48 -20.97 29.36 -13.56
C GLU A 48 -20.25 29.30 -14.91
N VAL A 49 -20.63 30.12 -15.84
CA VAL A 49 -19.75 30.56 -16.94
C VAL A 49 -18.76 31.56 -16.33
N SER A 50 -17.70 31.05 -15.66
CA SER A 50 -16.73 31.94 -15.03
C SER A 50 -15.92 32.71 -16.08
N GLN A 51 -15.87 34.02 -15.93
CA GLN A 51 -14.97 34.89 -16.68
C GLN A 51 -13.50 34.51 -16.41
N PRO A 52 -12.55 34.76 -17.32
CA PRO A 52 -11.13 34.46 -17.11
C PRO A 52 -10.55 35.02 -15.81
N ALA A 53 -10.99 36.24 -15.42
CA ALA A 53 -10.61 36.88 -14.16
C ALA A 53 -11.04 36.07 -12.92
N ASP A 54 -12.25 35.48 -12.96
CA ASP A 54 -12.75 34.64 -11.87
C ASP A 54 -11.92 33.36 -11.72
N ARG A 55 -11.44 32.78 -12.82
CA ARG A 55 -10.59 31.59 -12.79
C ARG A 55 -9.23 31.89 -12.17
N ALA A 56 -8.64 33.03 -12.47
CA ALA A 56 -7.39 33.46 -11.84
C ALA A 56 -7.58 33.71 -10.32
N ALA A 57 -8.68 34.36 -9.93
CA ALA A 57 -9.03 34.55 -8.53
C ALA A 57 -9.21 33.20 -7.79
N LYS A 58 -9.91 32.23 -8.40
CA LYS A 58 -10.08 30.88 -7.85
C LYS A 58 -8.74 30.13 -7.72
N ALA A 59 -7.83 30.30 -8.65
CA ALA A 59 -6.48 29.70 -8.57
C ALA A 59 -5.68 30.29 -7.39
N LEU A 60 -5.75 31.61 -7.16
CA LEU A 60 -5.12 32.25 -6.01
C LEU A 60 -5.79 31.82 -4.68
N GLU A 61 -7.10 31.70 -4.65
CA GLU A 61 -7.84 31.18 -3.50
C GLU A 61 -7.38 29.76 -3.15
N LEU A 62 -7.21 28.89 -4.14
CA LEU A 62 -6.69 27.53 -3.93
C LEU A 62 -5.30 27.55 -3.28
N LEU A 63 -4.41 28.45 -3.72
CA LEU A 63 -3.08 28.59 -3.11
C LEU A 63 -3.17 29.06 -1.64
N HIS A 64 -4.05 30.01 -1.34
CA HIS A 64 -4.28 30.45 0.05
C HIS A 64 -4.85 29.30 0.91
N LEU A 65 -5.86 28.59 0.42
CA LEU A 65 -6.42 27.42 1.13
C LEU A 65 -5.34 26.34 1.40
N ALA A 66 -4.45 26.10 0.43
CA ALA A 66 -3.34 25.17 0.63
C ALA A 66 -2.35 25.65 1.69
N GLN A 67 -2.05 26.96 1.73
CA GLN A 67 -1.20 27.56 2.77
C GLN A 67 -1.84 27.48 4.15
N ASP A 68 -3.12 27.80 4.26
CA ASP A 68 -3.88 27.72 5.52
C ASP A 68 -3.94 26.26 6.02
N ASN A 69 -4.20 25.30 5.13
CA ASN A 69 -4.15 23.89 5.46
C ASN A 69 -2.77 23.48 5.96
N HIS A 70 -1.70 23.91 5.26
CA HIS A 70 -0.33 23.61 5.67
C HIS A 70 -0.03 24.17 7.07
N GLN A 71 -0.39 25.42 7.32
CA GLN A 71 -0.19 26.07 8.61
C GLN A 71 -0.95 25.35 9.72
N TRP A 72 -2.23 25.02 9.47
CA TRP A 72 -3.03 24.28 10.42
C TRP A 72 -2.45 22.91 10.73
N ARG A 73 -2.14 22.12 9.70
CA ARG A 73 -1.61 20.75 9.84
C ARG A 73 -0.26 20.70 10.54
N GLN A 74 0.62 21.65 10.24
CA GLN A 74 2.02 21.60 10.70
C GLN A 74 2.25 22.37 12.00
N ARG A 75 1.34 23.30 12.39
CA ARG A 75 1.60 24.19 13.52
C ARG A 75 0.46 24.28 14.54
N GLN A 76 -0.76 23.97 14.17
CA GLN A 76 -1.94 24.20 15.00
C GLN A 76 -2.66 22.92 15.41
N CYS A 77 -2.33 21.78 14.85
CA CYS A 77 -2.92 20.51 15.25
C CYS A 77 -1.86 19.45 15.60
N ILE A 78 -2.25 18.52 16.45
CA ILE A 78 -1.51 17.28 16.71
C ILE A 78 -2.11 16.19 15.82
N ASN A 79 -1.31 15.68 14.88
CA ASN A 79 -1.77 14.60 14.01
C ASN A 79 -1.64 13.26 14.73
N LEU A 80 -2.78 12.61 15.00
CA LEU A 80 -2.84 11.28 15.63
C LEU A 80 -3.18 10.17 14.62
N ILE A 81 -3.15 10.45 13.32
CA ILE A 81 -3.37 9.43 12.30
C ILE A 81 -2.05 8.68 12.05
N PRO A 82 -1.93 7.41 12.47
CA PRO A 82 -0.64 6.71 12.49
C PRO A 82 -0.13 6.36 11.07
N SER A 83 -1.00 6.43 10.07
CA SER A 83 -0.63 6.21 8.67
C SER A 83 -0.22 7.48 7.92
N GLU A 84 -0.21 8.64 8.58
CA GLU A 84 0.26 9.90 8.01
C GLU A 84 1.65 10.24 8.57
N ASN A 85 2.65 10.29 7.70
CA ASN A 85 4.01 10.62 8.07
C ASN A 85 4.60 11.56 7.02
N PRO A 86 4.93 12.83 7.37
CA PRO A 86 5.47 13.76 6.40
C PRO A 86 6.88 13.35 5.99
N PRO A 87 7.17 13.29 4.68
CA PRO A 87 8.52 13.05 4.22
C PRO A 87 9.41 14.27 4.43
N SER A 88 10.73 14.09 4.36
CA SER A 88 11.70 15.18 4.44
C SER A 88 11.49 16.20 3.32
N ARG A 89 11.99 17.42 3.53
CA ARG A 89 11.96 18.46 2.51
C ARG A 89 12.71 18.04 1.23
N ALA A 90 13.81 17.30 1.35
CA ALA A 90 14.55 16.79 0.22
C ALA A 90 13.70 15.82 -0.62
N VAL A 91 12.99 14.91 0.03
CA VAL A 91 12.04 13.99 -0.63
C VAL A 91 10.94 14.75 -1.36
N GLN A 92 10.36 15.78 -0.72
CA GLN A 92 9.30 16.60 -1.34
C GLN A 92 9.81 17.34 -2.58
N LEU A 93 10.97 18.00 -2.50
CA LEU A 93 11.57 18.75 -3.61
C LEU A 93 11.90 17.84 -4.79
N LEU A 94 12.52 16.69 -4.53
CA LEU A 94 12.87 15.73 -5.58
C LEU A 94 11.62 15.12 -6.23
N SER A 95 10.57 14.87 -5.45
CA SER A 95 9.30 14.35 -5.98
C SER A 95 8.61 15.30 -6.96
N ALA A 96 8.82 16.61 -6.82
CA ALA A 96 8.26 17.64 -7.70
C ALA A 96 9.21 18.14 -8.78
N SER A 97 10.39 17.52 -8.93
CA SER A 97 11.40 17.93 -9.88
C SER A 97 11.08 17.51 -11.33
N ASP A 98 11.92 17.88 -12.31
CA ASP A 98 11.71 17.64 -13.74
C ASP A 98 11.23 16.23 -14.11
N PRO A 99 11.72 15.12 -13.52
CA PRO A 99 11.23 13.78 -13.84
C PRO A 99 9.73 13.58 -13.60
N SER A 100 9.07 14.43 -12.79
CA SER A 100 7.63 14.32 -12.52
C SER A 100 6.75 14.45 -13.78
N CYS A 101 7.26 15.07 -14.86
CA CYS A 101 6.57 15.24 -16.13
C CYS A 101 7.21 14.45 -17.29
N ARG A 102 8.06 13.46 -17.00
CA ARG A 102 8.78 12.68 -18.01
C ARG A 102 8.26 11.25 -18.09
N TYR A 103 8.67 10.57 -19.16
CA TYR A 103 8.45 9.16 -19.42
C TYR A 103 9.77 8.39 -19.47
N ALA A 104 9.81 7.21 -18.87
CA ALA A 104 10.94 6.29 -18.96
C ALA A 104 10.46 4.84 -19.03
N GLU A 105 9.45 4.59 -19.84
CA GLU A 105 8.94 3.24 -20.08
C GLU A 105 10.03 2.38 -20.72
N HIS A 106 10.20 1.19 -20.21
CA HIS A 106 11.20 0.24 -20.67
C HIS A 106 10.71 -1.20 -20.55
N LYS A 107 11.36 -2.08 -21.27
CA LYS A 107 11.11 -3.51 -21.22
C LYS A 107 12.42 -4.27 -21.17
N LYS A 108 12.50 -5.24 -20.29
CA LYS A 108 13.62 -6.18 -20.28
C LYS A 108 13.54 -7.11 -21.49
N ILE A 109 14.57 -7.10 -22.34
CA ILE A 109 14.69 -7.98 -23.49
C ILE A 109 15.72 -9.07 -23.17
N ILE A 110 15.24 -10.16 -22.57
CA ILE A 110 16.07 -11.28 -22.11
C ILE A 110 16.78 -11.96 -23.27
N SER A 111 16.10 -12.11 -24.43
CA SER A 111 16.58 -12.90 -25.57
C SER A 111 17.83 -12.33 -26.26
N PHE A 112 18.07 -11.02 -26.15
CA PHE A 112 19.14 -10.37 -26.88
C PHE A 112 20.20 -9.71 -25.99
N TYR A 113 19.79 -9.12 -24.87
CA TYR A 113 20.69 -8.24 -24.11
C TYR A 113 20.71 -8.50 -22.61
N ASP A 114 19.74 -9.21 -22.05
CA ASP A 114 19.47 -9.27 -20.60
C ASP A 114 19.50 -7.86 -19.95
N LYS A 115 19.09 -6.83 -20.72
CA LYS A 115 19.10 -5.43 -20.36
C LYS A 115 17.72 -4.82 -20.55
N ASP A 116 17.46 -3.77 -19.78
CA ASP A 116 16.30 -2.94 -19.99
C ASP A 116 16.50 -2.05 -21.23
N VAL A 117 15.49 -2.03 -22.10
CA VAL A 117 15.47 -1.20 -23.30
C VAL A 117 14.43 -0.11 -23.10
N PHE A 118 14.88 1.11 -22.98
CA PHE A 118 14.02 2.29 -22.86
C PHE A 118 13.46 2.70 -24.20
N TYR A 119 12.18 3.10 -24.23
CA TYR A 119 11.48 3.51 -25.45
C TYR A 119 11.71 4.99 -25.81
N TYR A 120 12.21 5.78 -24.84
CA TYR A 120 12.42 7.22 -24.99
C TYR A 120 13.90 7.59 -24.84
N GLN A 121 14.25 8.74 -25.40
CA GLN A 121 15.58 9.34 -25.24
C GLN A 121 15.68 10.08 -23.90
N GLY A 122 16.92 10.32 -23.43
CA GLY A 122 17.17 11.08 -22.22
C GLY A 122 16.89 10.33 -20.90
N THR A 123 16.77 9.01 -20.94
CA THR A 123 16.38 8.17 -19.80
C THR A 123 17.54 7.70 -18.91
N LYS A 124 18.79 8.00 -19.29
CA LYS A 124 19.99 7.54 -18.56
C LYS A 124 19.95 7.87 -17.05
N PHE A 125 19.46 9.06 -16.70
CA PHE A 125 19.32 9.47 -15.30
C PHE A 125 18.34 8.56 -14.55
N ILE A 126 17.19 8.29 -15.16
CA ILE A 126 16.15 7.44 -14.52
C ILE A 126 16.61 5.99 -14.42
N ASP A 127 17.30 5.45 -15.42
CA ASP A 127 17.92 4.13 -15.33
C ASP A 127 18.85 4.03 -14.11
N THR A 128 19.70 5.05 -13.91
CA THR A 128 20.53 5.13 -12.69
C THR A 128 19.71 5.20 -11.41
N VAL A 129 18.65 6.01 -11.39
CA VAL A 129 17.76 6.13 -10.22
C VAL A 129 17.10 4.79 -9.88
N GLU A 130 16.61 4.05 -10.87
CA GLU A 130 15.96 2.75 -10.66
C GLU A 130 16.92 1.71 -10.11
N GLN A 131 18.14 1.66 -10.63
CA GLN A 131 19.18 0.74 -10.15
C GLN A 131 19.56 1.03 -8.69
N LEU A 132 19.83 2.30 -8.37
CA LEU A 132 20.15 2.73 -7.01
C LEU A 132 19.00 2.50 -6.04
N LEU A 133 17.77 2.81 -6.47
CA LEU A 133 16.57 2.57 -5.65
C LEU A 133 16.38 1.08 -5.36
N ALA A 134 16.53 0.23 -6.38
CA ALA A 134 16.45 -1.20 -6.18
C ALA A 134 17.53 -1.71 -5.21
N GLU A 135 18.76 -1.20 -5.31
CA GLU A 135 19.83 -1.54 -4.38
C GLU A 135 19.48 -1.12 -2.94
N GLN A 136 19.09 0.15 -2.74
CA GLN A 136 18.77 0.67 -1.41
C GLN A 136 17.57 -0.04 -0.76
N MET A 137 16.55 -0.37 -1.56
CA MET A 137 15.39 -1.09 -1.04
C MET A 137 15.67 -2.56 -0.75
N ARG A 138 16.51 -3.23 -1.55
CA ARG A 138 16.99 -4.59 -1.22
C ARG A 138 17.79 -4.61 0.08
N GLN A 139 18.69 -3.65 0.25
CA GLN A 139 19.45 -3.49 1.49
C GLN A 139 18.51 -3.27 2.68
N TYR A 140 17.54 -2.38 2.53
CA TYR A 140 16.59 -2.05 3.58
C TYR A 140 15.73 -3.24 4.01
N LEU A 141 15.15 -3.93 3.03
CA LEU A 141 14.24 -5.06 3.27
C LEU A 141 14.97 -6.37 3.63
N GLY A 142 16.24 -6.50 3.27
CA GLY A 142 16.99 -7.76 3.40
C GLY A 142 16.50 -8.83 2.40
N CYS A 143 16.18 -8.44 1.17
CA CYS A 143 15.64 -9.34 0.14
C CYS A 143 16.56 -9.46 -1.09
N THR A 144 16.31 -10.45 -1.93
CA THR A 144 17.11 -10.69 -3.15
C THR A 144 16.65 -9.81 -4.31
N GLN A 145 15.35 -9.57 -4.44
CA GLN A 145 14.75 -8.78 -5.52
C GLN A 145 13.71 -7.80 -4.99
N VAL A 146 13.58 -6.66 -5.67
CA VAL A 146 12.58 -5.65 -5.32
C VAL A 146 11.98 -5.02 -6.58
N GLU A 147 10.65 -4.77 -6.54
CA GLU A 147 9.91 -4.02 -7.55
C GLU A 147 9.44 -2.71 -6.94
N THR A 148 9.80 -1.60 -7.53
CA THR A 148 9.54 -0.25 -7.02
C THR A 148 8.68 0.61 -7.94
N ARG A 149 8.24 0.07 -9.10
CA ARG A 149 7.45 0.82 -10.08
C ARG A 149 5.97 0.93 -9.75
N VAL A 150 5.47 0.16 -8.78
CA VAL A 150 4.09 0.29 -8.28
C VAL A 150 3.90 1.61 -7.52
N ILE A 151 2.78 2.31 -7.77
CA ILE A 151 2.54 3.66 -7.25
C ILE A 151 1.71 3.70 -5.97
N SER A 152 1.33 2.57 -5.42
CA SER A 152 0.66 2.46 -4.12
C SER A 152 0.85 1.09 -3.50
N GLY A 153 0.69 0.97 -2.18
CA GLY A 153 0.69 -0.32 -1.48
C GLY A 153 -0.45 -1.23 -1.96
N GLN A 154 -1.61 -0.68 -2.31
CA GLN A 154 -2.69 -1.47 -2.90
C GLN A 154 -2.28 -2.05 -4.26
N MET A 155 -1.63 -1.30 -5.13
CA MET A 155 -1.11 -1.82 -6.39
C MET A 155 -0.05 -2.89 -6.19
N SER A 156 0.77 -2.79 -5.14
CA SER A 156 1.71 -3.85 -4.76
C SER A 156 0.97 -5.17 -4.49
N ASN A 157 -0.13 -5.12 -3.74
CA ASN A 157 -0.96 -6.28 -3.46
C ASN A 157 -1.66 -6.80 -4.72
N MET A 158 -2.26 -5.91 -5.53
CA MET A 158 -2.93 -6.29 -6.78
C MET A 158 -1.95 -6.98 -7.76
N ALA A 159 -0.76 -6.42 -7.95
CA ALA A 159 0.26 -7.00 -8.81
C ALA A 159 0.70 -8.38 -8.29
N THR A 160 0.87 -8.53 -6.97
CA THR A 160 1.24 -9.79 -6.33
C THR A 160 0.13 -10.85 -6.48
N PHE A 161 -1.13 -10.51 -6.19
CA PHE A 161 -2.24 -11.46 -6.31
C PHE A 161 -2.49 -11.87 -7.76
N SER A 162 -2.43 -10.92 -8.69
CA SER A 162 -2.51 -11.20 -10.11
C SER A 162 -1.39 -12.13 -10.59
N ALA A 163 -0.15 -11.88 -10.14
CA ALA A 163 0.99 -12.73 -10.48
C ALA A 163 0.86 -14.14 -9.90
N LEU A 164 0.38 -14.28 -8.66
CA LEU A 164 0.12 -15.60 -8.05
C LEU A 164 -0.95 -16.37 -8.82
N MET A 165 -2.02 -15.69 -9.26
CA MET A 165 -3.05 -16.32 -10.10
C MET A 165 -2.49 -16.75 -11.45
N ASP A 166 -1.70 -15.92 -12.13
CA ASP A 166 -1.03 -16.30 -13.39
C ASP A 166 -0.05 -17.46 -13.20
N TRP A 167 0.71 -17.42 -12.11
CA TRP A 167 1.64 -18.49 -11.76
C TRP A 167 0.92 -19.82 -11.52
N LYS A 168 -0.21 -19.80 -10.84
CA LYS A 168 -1.06 -20.97 -10.65
C LYS A 168 -1.50 -21.56 -11.99
N ASN A 169 -1.87 -20.71 -12.93
CA ASN A 169 -2.42 -21.10 -14.24
C ASN A 169 -1.36 -21.26 -15.35
N ARG A 170 -0.06 -21.12 -15.05
CA ARG A 170 1.01 -21.07 -16.08
C ARG A 170 1.11 -22.29 -16.99
N LEU A 171 0.70 -23.46 -16.51
CA LEU A 171 0.74 -24.71 -17.26
C LEU A 171 -0.50 -24.94 -18.12
N ASP A 172 -1.59 -24.24 -17.85
CA ASP A 172 -2.84 -24.35 -18.59
C ASP A 172 -3.46 -22.98 -18.89
N ARG A 173 -2.95 -22.35 -19.95
CA ARG A 173 -3.40 -21.03 -20.41
C ARG A 173 -4.63 -21.07 -21.33
N LYS A 174 -5.15 -22.26 -21.67
CA LYS A 174 -6.25 -22.42 -22.61
C LYS A 174 -7.63 -22.43 -21.94
N HIS A 175 -7.67 -22.67 -20.64
CA HIS A 175 -8.89 -22.69 -19.86
C HIS A 175 -9.12 -21.37 -19.13
N THR A 176 -10.34 -21.17 -18.63
CA THR A 176 -10.66 -20.04 -17.76
C THR A 176 -9.73 -20.06 -16.53
N PRO A 177 -8.99 -18.97 -16.25
CA PRO A 177 -8.04 -18.96 -15.16
C PRO A 177 -8.70 -19.28 -13.82
N GLN A 178 -8.14 -20.26 -13.12
CA GLN A 178 -8.55 -20.56 -11.76
C GLN A 178 -8.07 -19.46 -10.81
N ARG A 179 -8.96 -18.95 -9.99
CA ARG A 179 -8.63 -18.04 -8.91
C ARG A 179 -7.87 -18.76 -7.79
N LEU A 180 -7.23 -17.99 -6.91
CA LEU A 180 -6.59 -18.54 -5.71
C LEU A 180 -7.64 -19.27 -4.86
N GLY A 181 -7.28 -20.43 -4.36
CA GLY A 181 -8.08 -21.19 -3.42
C GLY A 181 -8.15 -20.50 -2.06
N TYR A 182 -8.08 -21.27 -0.96
CA TYR A 182 -8.13 -20.64 0.34
C TYR A 182 -6.96 -19.68 0.57
N VAL A 183 -7.30 -18.50 1.10
CA VAL A 183 -6.35 -17.49 1.59
C VAL A 183 -6.58 -17.31 3.09
N LEU A 184 -5.50 -17.38 3.88
CA LEU A 184 -5.51 -17.12 5.30
C LEU A 184 -4.98 -15.70 5.57
N ASN A 185 -5.77 -14.85 6.23
CA ASN A 185 -5.39 -13.48 6.53
C ASN A 185 -5.87 -12.99 7.90
N ASN A 186 -5.47 -11.78 8.29
CA ASN A 186 -5.98 -11.12 9.48
C ASN A 186 -7.39 -10.55 9.23
N HIS A 187 -8.34 -10.82 10.14
CA HIS A 187 -9.69 -10.27 10.05
C HIS A 187 -9.68 -8.74 10.21
N ILE A 188 -10.49 -8.03 9.42
CA ILE A 188 -10.55 -6.55 9.41
C ILE A 188 -10.83 -5.97 10.81
N ILE A 189 -11.78 -6.54 11.56
CA ILE A 189 -12.15 -6.09 12.91
C ILE A 189 -11.02 -6.34 13.92
N ARG A 190 -10.09 -7.25 13.63
CA ARG A 190 -8.90 -7.55 14.43
C ARG A 190 -7.66 -6.82 13.93
N GLY A 191 -7.88 -5.69 13.24
CA GLY A 191 -6.83 -4.83 12.73
C GLY A 191 -6.29 -5.22 11.36
N GLY A 192 -6.86 -6.21 10.66
CA GLY A 192 -6.41 -6.63 9.33
C GLY A 192 -6.37 -5.48 8.32
N HIS A 193 -5.41 -5.51 7.40
CA HIS A 193 -5.29 -4.49 6.37
C HIS A 193 -6.37 -4.66 5.29
N LEU A 194 -7.06 -3.56 4.96
CA LEU A 194 -8.17 -3.56 4.00
C LEU A 194 -7.76 -4.13 2.62
N SER A 195 -6.56 -3.78 2.16
CA SER A 195 -6.05 -4.22 0.85
C SER A 195 -5.94 -5.75 0.73
N ALA A 196 -5.68 -6.46 1.84
CA ALA A 196 -5.61 -7.92 1.90
C ALA A 196 -6.97 -8.60 2.12
N GLN A 197 -8.08 -7.88 1.96
CA GLN A 197 -9.44 -8.40 2.16
C GLN A 197 -10.19 -8.59 0.83
N PRO A 198 -11.26 -9.42 0.82
CA PRO A 198 -12.14 -9.55 -0.35
C PRO A 198 -12.84 -8.26 -0.77
N MET A 199 -12.97 -7.30 0.14
CA MET A 199 -13.50 -5.96 -0.19
C MET A 199 -12.42 -4.99 -0.70
N GLY A 200 -11.15 -5.40 -0.71
CA GLY A 200 -10.00 -4.65 -1.20
C GLY A 200 -9.36 -5.29 -2.43
N ALA A 201 -8.04 -5.31 -2.49
CA ALA A 201 -7.29 -5.81 -3.65
C ALA A 201 -7.44 -7.31 -3.91
N LEU A 202 -7.80 -8.11 -2.90
CA LEU A 202 -7.95 -9.56 -3.04
C LEU A 202 -9.20 -10.00 -3.82
N LYS A 203 -10.21 -9.11 -3.96
CA LYS A 203 -11.56 -9.42 -4.47
C LYS A 203 -11.57 -10.25 -5.77
N ASP A 204 -10.81 -9.83 -6.76
CA ASP A 204 -10.87 -10.42 -8.09
C ASP A 204 -9.97 -11.65 -8.28
N TYR A 205 -9.17 -11.97 -7.28
CA TYR A 205 -8.15 -13.03 -7.33
C TYR A 205 -8.48 -14.25 -6.48
N ILE A 206 -9.47 -14.16 -5.59
CA ILE A 206 -9.88 -15.23 -4.69
C ILE A 206 -11.08 -16.01 -5.24
N ALA A 207 -11.08 -17.33 -5.06
CA ALA A 207 -12.21 -18.17 -5.41
C ALA A 207 -13.46 -17.81 -4.58
N VAL A 208 -14.61 -17.97 -5.19
CA VAL A 208 -15.92 -17.74 -4.59
C VAL A 208 -16.74 -19.02 -4.75
N ASP A 209 -17.34 -19.48 -3.68
CA ASP A 209 -18.29 -20.58 -3.73
C ASP A 209 -19.52 -20.17 -4.53
N PRO A 210 -19.86 -20.88 -5.61
CA PRO A 210 -20.93 -20.45 -6.52
C PRO A 210 -22.35 -20.56 -5.93
N VAL A 211 -22.50 -21.30 -4.83
CA VAL A 211 -23.81 -21.52 -4.18
C VAL A 211 -24.02 -20.54 -3.03
N THR A 212 -23.00 -20.38 -2.20
CA THR A 212 -23.09 -19.56 -1.00
C THR A 212 -22.57 -18.13 -1.19
N GLU A 213 -21.95 -17.84 -2.34
CA GLU A 213 -21.29 -16.59 -2.69
C GLU A 213 -20.17 -16.19 -1.69
N ARG A 214 -19.72 -17.14 -0.86
CA ARG A 214 -18.65 -16.90 0.10
C ARG A 214 -17.30 -16.99 -0.58
N THR A 215 -16.47 -16.01 -0.29
CA THR A 215 -15.05 -16.01 -0.71
C THR A 215 -14.28 -17.07 0.06
N ALA A 216 -13.31 -17.71 -0.60
CA ALA A 216 -12.44 -18.73 0.01
C ALA A 216 -11.38 -18.08 0.92
N VAL A 217 -11.80 -17.22 1.85
CA VAL A 217 -10.96 -16.58 2.86
C VAL A 217 -11.26 -17.18 4.22
N VAL A 218 -10.22 -17.55 4.92
CA VAL A 218 -10.26 -17.88 6.35
C VAL A 218 -9.42 -16.85 7.11
N ASN A 219 -9.78 -16.60 8.37
CA ASN A 219 -9.04 -15.63 9.16
C ASN A 219 -8.21 -16.32 10.23
N PHE A 220 -7.08 -15.69 10.60
CA PHE A 220 -6.29 -16.14 11.72
C PHE A 220 -7.15 -16.17 12.99
N PRO A 221 -7.18 -17.29 13.72
CA PRO A 221 -7.63 -17.30 15.10
C PRO A 221 -6.78 -16.35 15.95
N VAL A 222 -7.42 -15.74 16.95
CA VAL A 222 -6.75 -14.81 17.87
C VAL A 222 -6.83 -15.32 19.29
N CYS A 223 -5.88 -14.91 20.13
CA CYS A 223 -5.85 -15.27 21.53
C CYS A 223 -7.06 -14.68 22.27
N ARG A 224 -7.57 -15.40 23.28
CA ARG A 224 -8.73 -14.93 24.05
C ARG A 224 -8.42 -13.71 24.93
N ASP A 225 -7.20 -13.64 25.40
CA ASP A 225 -6.68 -12.56 26.26
C ASP A 225 -6.20 -11.33 25.46
N ASP A 226 -5.89 -11.50 24.17
CA ASP A 226 -5.43 -10.42 23.29
C ASP A 226 -5.95 -10.65 21.86
N LEU A 227 -7.00 -9.94 21.51
CA LEU A 227 -7.69 -10.08 20.23
C LEU A 227 -6.88 -9.56 19.02
N PHE A 228 -5.73 -8.95 19.26
CA PHE A 228 -4.78 -8.49 18.22
C PHE A 228 -3.57 -9.42 18.09
N ARG A 229 -3.48 -10.46 18.91
CA ARG A 229 -2.45 -11.50 18.86
C ARG A 229 -2.98 -12.76 18.20
N ILE A 230 -2.29 -13.24 17.17
CA ILE A 230 -2.62 -14.50 16.49
C ILE A 230 -2.38 -15.66 17.47
N ASP A 231 -3.35 -16.58 17.54
CA ASP A 231 -3.21 -17.85 18.22
C ASP A 231 -2.51 -18.84 17.27
N VAL A 232 -1.26 -19.15 17.55
CA VAL A 232 -0.42 -19.99 16.68
C VAL A 232 -0.93 -21.42 16.62
N GLU A 233 -1.33 -22.00 17.74
CA GLU A 233 -1.76 -23.40 17.80
C GLU A 233 -3.11 -23.62 17.09
N GLU A 234 -4.06 -22.71 17.29
CA GLU A 234 -5.32 -22.77 16.55
C GLU A 234 -5.10 -22.45 15.06
N THR A 235 -4.14 -21.57 14.73
CA THR A 235 -3.77 -21.27 13.33
C THR A 235 -3.21 -22.49 12.62
N LYS A 236 -2.39 -23.30 13.26
CA LYS A 236 -1.88 -24.57 12.68
C LYS A 236 -3.02 -25.50 12.30
N LYS A 237 -4.06 -25.64 13.16
CA LYS A 237 -5.25 -26.45 12.85
C LYS A 237 -6.03 -25.91 11.64
N VAL A 238 -6.16 -24.58 11.56
CA VAL A 238 -6.79 -23.91 10.40
C VAL A 238 -6.02 -24.19 9.13
N ILE A 239 -4.70 -24.04 9.16
CA ILE A 239 -3.83 -24.32 8.00
C ILE A 239 -3.92 -25.79 7.57
N ASP A 240 -3.90 -26.72 8.50
CA ASP A 240 -4.02 -28.14 8.19
C ASP A 240 -5.37 -28.50 7.57
N ARG A 241 -6.46 -27.90 8.08
CA ARG A 241 -7.81 -28.12 7.58
C ARG A 241 -8.05 -27.52 6.19
N TYR A 242 -7.64 -26.27 5.95
CA TYR A 242 -8.01 -25.53 4.75
C TYR A 242 -6.92 -25.52 3.68
N ARG A 243 -5.69 -25.88 4.02
CA ARG A 243 -4.54 -25.92 3.09
C ARG A 243 -4.45 -24.66 2.24
N PRO A 244 -4.34 -23.45 2.84
CA PRO A 244 -4.37 -22.19 2.09
C PRO A 244 -3.23 -22.13 1.07
N GLU A 245 -3.55 -21.65 -0.13
CA GLU A 245 -2.54 -21.40 -1.17
C GLU A 245 -1.69 -20.16 -0.86
N LEU A 246 -2.27 -19.21 -0.10
CA LEU A 246 -1.62 -17.95 0.30
C LEU A 246 -1.94 -17.65 1.77
N ILE A 247 -0.90 -17.36 2.53
CA ILE A 247 -1.00 -16.83 3.90
C ILE A 247 -0.53 -15.39 3.88
N ILE A 248 -1.38 -14.45 4.30
CA ILE A 248 -1.09 -13.01 4.31
C ILE A 248 -1.04 -12.53 5.76
N PHE A 249 0.16 -12.29 6.26
CA PHE A 249 0.36 -11.52 7.47
C PHE A 249 0.23 -10.02 7.19
N GLY A 250 -0.03 -9.24 8.24
CA GLY A 250 -0.09 -7.78 8.16
C GLY A 250 -1.43 -7.20 8.57
N LYS A 251 -1.33 -6.06 9.21
CA LYS A 251 -2.45 -5.33 9.80
C LYS A 251 -2.35 -3.84 9.53
N SER A 252 -3.47 -3.15 9.58
CA SER A 252 -3.51 -1.68 9.71
C SER A 252 -3.26 -1.26 11.15
N MET A 253 -3.76 -2.05 12.11
CA MET A 253 -3.55 -1.84 13.53
C MET A 253 -2.55 -2.87 14.05
N VAL A 254 -1.29 -2.51 14.08
CA VAL A 254 -0.18 -3.40 14.42
C VAL A 254 0.23 -3.15 15.87
N LEU A 255 -0.20 -4.00 16.78
CA LEU A 255 0.14 -3.96 18.20
C LEU A 255 1.14 -5.05 18.63
N ARG A 256 1.28 -6.10 17.83
CA ARG A 256 2.14 -7.25 18.08
C ARG A 256 2.89 -7.66 16.82
N ARG A 257 4.02 -8.33 16.98
CA ARG A 257 4.69 -9.02 15.87
C ARG A 257 3.79 -10.15 15.35
N GLU A 258 3.85 -10.39 14.06
CA GLU A 258 3.16 -11.52 13.43
C GLU A 258 4.02 -12.79 13.57
N PRO A 259 3.43 -13.98 13.83
CA PRO A 259 4.19 -15.23 14.07
C PRO A 259 4.65 -15.90 12.76
N VAL A 260 5.41 -15.15 11.94
CA VAL A 260 5.83 -15.62 10.60
C VAL A 260 6.73 -16.85 10.71
N ALA A 261 7.71 -16.84 11.62
CA ALA A 261 8.69 -17.92 11.76
C ALA A 261 8.04 -19.23 12.22
N GLU A 262 7.11 -19.15 13.18
CA GLU A 262 6.40 -20.31 13.70
C GLU A 262 5.53 -20.96 12.63
N ILE A 263 4.81 -20.14 11.87
CA ILE A 263 3.96 -20.64 10.77
C ILE A 263 4.78 -21.15 9.60
N ARG A 264 5.89 -20.49 9.24
CA ARG A 264 6.82 -21.00 8.22
C ARG A 264 7.35 -22.38 8.59
N ARG A 265 7.78 -22.55 9.83
CA ARG A 265 8.28 -23.84 10.31
C ARG A 265 7.21 -24.91 10.16
N PHE A 266 6.00 -24.64 10.65
CA PHE A 266 4.89 -25.60 10.57
C PHE A 266 4.54 -26.01 9.13
N VAL A 267 4.38 -25.06 8.20
CA VAL A 267 4.02 -25.38 6.82
C VAL A 267 5.14 -26.16 6.10
N THR A 268 6.40 -25.91 6.49
CA THR A 268 7.56 -26.65 5.96
C THR A 268 7.59 -28.09 6.47
N GLU A 269 7.42 -28.29 7.78
CA GLU A 269 7.37 -29.62 8.40
C GLU A 269 6.21 -30.48 7.88
N GLN A 270 5.07 -29.85 7.62
CA GLN A 270 3.87 -30.52 7.09
C GLN A 270 3.83 -30.63 5.56
N ASN A 271 4.88 -30.17 4.84
CA ASN A 271 4.96 -30.14 3.37
C ASN A 271 3.71 -29.46 2.74
N ILE A 272 3.25 -28.33 3.30
CA ILE A 272 2.12 -27.59 2.78
C ILE A 272 2.63 -26.56 1.75
N PRO A 273 2.23 -26.69 0.47
CA PRO A 273 2.73 -25.82 -0.60
C PRO A 273 2.01 -24.46 -0.59
N THR A 274 2.19 -23.69 0.48
CA THR A 274 1.62 -22.33 0.62
C THR A 274 2.69 -21.27 0.36
N THR A 275 2.28 -20.13 -0.17
CA THR A 275 3.12 -18.91 -0.22
C THR A 275 2.85 -18.07 1.02
N ILE A 276 3.90 -17.64 1.71
CA ILE A 276 3.78 -16.72 2.84
C ILE A 276 4.14 -15.31 2.38
N MET A 277 3.19 -14.40 2.50
CA MET A 277 3.31 -12.99 2.21
C MET A 277 3.13 -12.16 3.48
N TYR A 278 3.90 -11.09 3.62
CA TYR A 278 3.68 -10.08 4.64
C TYR A 278 3.33 -8.74 4.00
N ASP A 279 2.10 -8.29 4.18
CA ASP A 279 1.67 -6.94 3.84
C ASP A 279 2.11 -5.98 4.96
N MET A 280 3.24 -5.34 4.77
CA MET A 280 3.84 -4.40 5.70
C MET A 280 3.43 -2.95 5.41
N ALA A 281 2.30 -2.70 4.75
CA ALA A 281 1.89 -1.35 4.38
C ALA A 281 1.96 -0.35 5.55
N HIS A 282 1.59 -0.75 6.75
CA HIS A 282 1.60 0.10 7.95
C HIS A 282 2.92 0.09 8.72
N VAL A 283 3.75 -0.93 8.54
CA VAL A 283 5.00 -1.11 9.31
C VAL A 283 6.24 -1.29 8.44
N LEU A 284 6.19 -0.85 7.17
CA LEU A 284 7.33 -0.95 6.27
C LEU A 284 8.58 -0.24 6.84
N GLY A 285 8.40 0.90 7.50
CA GLY A 285 9.49 1.64 8.15
C GLY A 285 10.09 0.93 9.37
N LEU A 286 9.50 -0.19 9.80
CA LEU A 286 9.93 -0.95 10.99
C LEU A 286 10.56 -2.30 10.64
N VAL A 287 10.94 -2.53 9.36
CA VAL A 287 11.69 -3.72 8.97
C VAL A 287 13.09 -3.65 9.57
N GLY A 288 13.36 -4.44 10.60
CA GLY A 288 14.64 -4.42 11.30
C GLY A 288 14.60 -5.05 12.70
N ASP A 289 15.70 -4.90 13.43
CA ASP A 289 15.91 -5.53 14.74
C ASP A 289 14.95 -5.03 15.83
N HIS A 290 14.50 -3.79 15.73
CA HIS A 290 13.60 -3.21 16.74
C HIS A 290 12.17 -3.73 16.64
N PHE A 291 11.75 -4.21 15.45
CA PHE A 291 10.41 -4.75 15.28
C PHE A 291 10.41 -6.14 14.64
N GLN A 292 10.54 -6.27 13.30
CA GLN A 292 10.41 -7.56 12.63
C GLN A 292 11.20 -7.63 11.33
N LYS A 293 11.76 -8.82 11.03
CA LYS A 293 12.51 -9.11 9.81
C LYS A 293 11.82 -10.22 9.02
N PRO A 294 10.79 -9.91 8.22
CA PRO A 294 9.92 -10.91 7.64
C PRO A 294 10.64 -11.93 6.75
N PHE A 295 11.66 -11.53 5.99
CA PHE A 295 12.40 -12.46 5.13
C PHE A 295 13.28 -13.43 5.93
N GLU A 296 13.88 -12.99 7.02
CA GLU A 296 14.64 -13.90 7.91
C GLU A 296 13.71 -14.88 8.64
N GLU A 297 12.45 -14.48 8.88
CA GLU A 297 11.41 -15.30 9.48
C GLU A 297 10.71 -16.23 8.48
N GLY A 298 11.01 -16.12 7.18
CA GLY A 298 10.53 -17.05 6.16
C GLY A 298 9.34 -16.57 5.33
N ALA A 299 9.00 -15.27 5.35
CA ALA A 299 8.15 -14.70 4.32
C ALA A 299 8.84 -14.79 2.96
N GLU A 300 8.08 -15.09 1.91
CA GLU A 300 8.59 -15.16 0.54
C GLU A 300 8.39 -13.85 -0.20
N ILE A 301 7.31 -13.14 0.14
CA ILE A 301 6.91 -11.87 -0.49
C ILE A 301 6.60 -10.87 0.62
N VAL A 302 7.11 -9.66 0.47
CA VAL A 302 6.77 -8.51 1.31
C VAL A 302 6.24 -7.41 0.41
N THR A 303 5.07 -6.88 0.74
CA THR A 303 4.53 -5.68 0.10
C THR A 303 4.46 -4.54 1.09
N GLY A 304 4.45 -3.30 0.61
CA GLY A 304 4.39 -2.17 1.52
C GLY A 304 3.97 -0.86 0.87
N SER A 305 3.53 0.08 1.72
CA SER A 305 3.33 1.48 1.37
C SER A 305 4.52 2.29 1.86
N THR A 306 5.04 3.16 1.00
CA THR A 306 6.28 3.89 1.28
C THR A 306 6.06 5.26 1.95
N HIS A 307 4.83 5.58 2.37
CA HIS A 307 4.43 6.88 2.89
C HIS A 307 3.79 6.84 4.29
N LYS A 308 3.90 5.70 4.98
CA LYS A 308 3.39 5.52 6.34
C LYS A 308 4.56 5.51 7.33
N THR A 309 4.81 4.43 8.03
CA THR A 309 6.02 4.35 8.86
C THR A 309 7.32 4.48 8.06
N PHE A 310 7.35 4.06 6.79
CA PHE A 310 8.40 4.45 5.86
C PHE A 310 8.09 5.87 5.37
N PHE A 311 8.88 6.85 5.74
CA PHE A 311 8.60 8.28 5.54
C PHE A 311 8.93 8.80 4.12
N GLY A 312 8.57 8.03 3.11
CA GLY A 312 8.75 8.37 1.70
C GLY A 312 7.50 8.99 1.04
N PRO A 313 7.53 9.20 -0.26
CA PRO A 313 6.36 9.62 -1.02
C PRO A 313 5.35 8.49 -1.14
N GLN A 314 4.12 8.82 -1.56
CA GLN A 314 3.07 7.82 -1.80
C GLN A 314 3.43 6.91 -2.97
N ARG A 315 3.97 5.74 -2.65
CA ARG A 315 4.25 4.64 -3.58
C ARG A 315 4.06 3.31 -2.88
N GLY A 316 4.26 2.24 -3.63
CA GLY A 316 4.34 0.89 -3.12
C GLY A 316 5.70 0.26 -3.39
N VAL A 317 5.91 -0.90 -2.80
CA VAL A 317 7.07 -1.75 -3.02
C VAL A 317 6.68 -3.21 -2.90
N ILE A 318 7.35 -4.07 -3.66
CA ILE A 318 7.24 -5.53 -3.55
C ILE A 318 8.64 -6.08 -3.43
N GLY A 319 8.98 -6.68 -2.31
CA GLY A 319 10.23 -7.43 -2.12
C GLY A 319 9.96 -8.94 -2.22
N VAL A 320 10.91 -9.69 -2.78
CA VAL A 320 10.84 -11.15 -2.79
C VAL A 320 12.21 -11.76 -2.48
N ASN A 321 12.19 -12.99 -1.97
CA ASN A 321 13.42 -13.70 -1.68
C ASN A 321 13.57 -14.91 -2.62
N TYR A 322 13.55 -14.62 -3.94
CA TYR A 322 13.77 -15.60 -5.00
C TYR A 322 15.08 -15.31 -5.73
N ARG A 323 15.79 -16.38 -6.10
CA ARG A 323 17.00 -16.37 -6.92
C ARG A 323 16.72 -17.02 -8.27
N ARG A 324 17.61 -16.80 -9.25
CA ARG A 324 17.43 -17.29 -10.63
C ARG A 324 17.34 -18.82 -10.73
N GLU A 325 17.97 -19.50 -9.83
CA GLU A 325 17.96 -20.96 -9.70
C GLU A 325 16.71 -21.53 -9.02
N ASP A 326 15.90 -20.70 -8.37
CA ASP A 326 14.72 -21.15 -7.65
C ASP A 326 13.56 -21.48 -8.61
N LEU A 327 12.80 -22.52 -8.29
CA LEU A 327 11.59 -22.90 -9.04
C LEU A 327 10.57 -21.76 -9.15
N LYS A 328 10.54 -20.87 -8.17
CA LYS A 328 9.64 -19.71 -8.13
C LYS A 328 10.22 -18.45 -8.80
N TRP A 329 11.36 -18.52 -9.48
CA TRP A 329 11.89 -17.37 -10.21
C TRP A 329 10.89 -16.83 -11.24
N GLY A 330 10.19 -17.68 -11.96
CA GLY A 330 9.16 -17.27 -12.91
C GLY A 330 7.98 -16.55 -12.26
N LEU A 331 7.72 -16.75 -10.96
CA LEU A 331 6.75 -15.94 -10.21
C LEU A 331 7.27 -14.50 -10.03
N TRP A 332 8.54 -14.32 -9.74
CA TRP A 332 9.16 -13.00 -9.70
C TRP A 332 9.02 -12.24 -11.04
N GLU A 333 9.35 -12.92 -12.15
CA GLU A 333 9.19 -12.32 -13.49
C GLU A 333 7.73 -11.95 -13.77
N THR A 334 6.78 -12.77 -13.30
CA THR A 334 5.35 -12.48 -13.40
C THR A 334 4.96 -11.28 -12.54
N ILE A 335 5.48 -11.15 -11.31
CA ILE A 335 5.27 -9.98 -10.44
C ILE A 335 5.75 -8.71 -11.13
N GLN A 336 6.96 -8.71 -11.70
CA GLN A 336 7.48 -7.57 -12.44
C GLN A 336 6.58 -7.19 -13.62
N SER A 337 6.12 -8.15 -14.40
CA SER A 337 5.22 -7.92 -15.53
C SER A 337 3.85 -7.40 -15.09
N ARG A 338 3.33 -7.86 -13.96
CA ARG A 338 2.06 -7.38 -13.39
C ARG A 338 2.19 -6.03 -12.71
N ALA A 339 3.36 -5.69 -12.19
CA ALA A 339 3.65 -4.36 -11.68
C ALA A 339 3.76 -3.35 -12.84
N PHE A 340 4.61 -3.65 -13.82
CA PHE A 340 4.85 -2.78 -14.97
C PHE A 340 5.07 -3.63 -16.24
N PRO A 341 4.30 -3.40 -17.33
CA PRO A 341 3.24 -2.40 -17.47
C PRO A 341 1.84 -2.87 -17.03
N GLY A 342 1.73 -4.00 -16.32
CA GLY A 342 0.45 -4.63 -16.00
C GLY A 342 -0.48 -3.81 -15.10
N SER A 343 0.06 -3.04 -14.16
CA SER A 343 -0.72 -2.17 -13.26
C SER A 343 -0.56 -0.69 -13.57
N VAL A 344 0.57 -0.28 -14.13
CA VAL A 344 0.90 1.11 -14.42
C VAL A 344 1.77 1.20 -15.67
N SER A 345 1.48 2.14 -16.57
CA SER A 345 2.31 2.39 -17.76
C SER A 345 3.35 3.48 -17.53
N ASN A 346 2.99 4.57 -16.84
CA ASN A 346 3.95 5.56 -16.35
C ASN A 346 4.04 5.49 -14.84
N HIS A 347 5.20 5.12 -14.31
CA HIS A 347 5.40 4.85 -12.90
C HIS A 347 5.83 6.07 -12.07
N HIS A 348 5.45 7.28 -12.47
CA HIS A 348 5.60 8.53 -11.71
C HIS A 348 7.06 8.78 -11.27
N LEU A 349 7.93 9.15 -12.22
CA LEU A 349 9.38 9.23 -12.01
C LEU A 349 9.80 10.24 -10.93
N GLY A 350 9.07 11.34 -10.75
CA GLY A 350 9.36 12.30 -9.68
C GLY A 350 9.26 11.67 -8.29
N THR A 351 8.16 10.97 -8.01
CA THR A 351 8.01 10.28 -6.72
C THR A 351 8.94 9.08 -6.60
N GLN A 352 9.39 8.47 -7.70
CA GLN A 352 10.42 7.43 -7.67
C GLN A 352 11.77 8.00 -7.22
N LEU A 353 12.14 9.18 -7.72
CA LEU A 353 13.34 9.90 -7.27
C LEU A 353 13.23 10.31 -5.80
N GLY A 354 12.05 10.80 -5.38
CA GLY A 354 11.77 11.05 -3.97
C GLY A 354 11.89 9.80 -3.09
N LEU A 355 11.46 8.64 -3.60
CA LEU A 355 11.59 7.38 -2.88
C LEU A 355 13.07 6.95 -2.73
N LEU A 356 13.91 7.18 -3.73
CA LEU A 356 15.36 6.93 -3.61
C LEU A 356 15.97 7.77 -2.48
N MET A 357 15.64 9.06 -2.40
CA MET A 357 16.09 9.91 -1.29
C MET A 357 15.60 9.37 0.05
N ALA A 358 14.32 9.03 0.15
CA ALA A 358 13.77 8.47 1.39
C ALA A 358 14.41 7.12 1.76
N ALA A 359 14.81 6.31 0.78
CA ALA A 359 15.51 5.05 1.03
C ALA A 359 16.93 5.28 1.59
N TYR A 360 17.63 6.28 1.09
CA TYR A 360 18.91 6.69 1.69
C TYR A 360 18.74 7.17 3.13
N GLU A 361 17.78 8.07 3.38
CA GLU A 361 17.47 8.57 4.71
C GLU A 361 17.06 7.42 5.65
N MET A 362 16.20 6.52 5.19
CA MET A 362 15.74 5.38 5.98
C MET A 362 16.88 4.41 6.32
N ASN A 363 17.75 4.09 5.37
CA ASN A 363 18.91 3.25 5.63
C ASN A 363 19.90 3.91 6.60
N TYR A 364 20.04 5.24 6.54
CA TYR A 364 20.92 6.00 7.44
C TYR A 364 20.37 6.09 8.86
N PHE A 365 19.09 6.41 9.01
CA PHE A 365 18.45 6.64 10.31
C PHE A 365 17.80 5.39 10.91
N LYS A 366 17.79 4.28 10.20
CA LYS A 366 17.02 3.07 10.49
C LYS A 366 16.93 2.71 11.97
N ASP A 367 18.09 2.55 12.61
CA ASP A 367 18.16 2.11 14.00
C ASP A 367 17.54 3.12 14.96
N SER A 368 18.00 4.38 14.91
CA SER A 368 17.52 5.44 15.80
C SER A 368 16.02 5.74 15.58
N TYR A 369 15.57 5.74 14.33
CA TYR A 369 14.18 5.98 13.98
C TYR A 369 13.27 4.86 14.49
N GLN A 370 13.60 3.61 14.19
CA GLN A 370 12.80 2.46 14.60
C GLN A 370 12.72 2.35 16.13
N LYS A 371 13.85 2.56 16.81
CA LYS A 371 13.88 2.60 18.28
C LYS A 371 12.94 3.67 18.82
N ALA A 372 13.02 4.89 18.30
CA ALA A 372 12.17 6.00 18.74
C ALA A 372 10.68 5.71 18.50
N VAL A 373 10.31 5.15 17.34
CA VAL A 373 8.91 4.79 17.04
C VAL A 373 8.38 3.76 18.04
N ILE A 374 9.16 2.71 18.33
CA ILE A 374 8.75 1.64 19.26
C ILE A 374 8.70 2.15 20.70
N ASP A 375 9.65 2.96 21.13
CA ASP A 375 9.68 3.53 22.48
C ASP A 375 8.48 4.47 22.69
N ASN A 376 8.20 5.35 21.73
CA ASN A 376 7.03 6.25 21.78
C ASN A 376 5.69 5.48 21.80
N ALA A 377 5.61 4.34 21.10
CA ALA A 377 4.40 3.52 21.09
C ALA A 377 4.16 2.78 22.43
N LYS A 378 5.19 2.62 23.25
CA LYS A 378 5.13 1.95 24.56
C LYS A 378 4.93 2.91 25.73
N TYR A 379 5.26 4.19 25.55
CA TYR A 379 5.16 5.24 26.55
C TYR A 379 3.71 5.70 26.73
#